data_a825cdf435827d5cd62eb2513b556d31
#
_entry.id   a825cdf435827d5cd62eb2513b556d31
#
_cell.length_a   1.000
_cell.length_b   1.000
_cell.length_c   1.000
_cell.angle_alpha   90.00
_cell.angle_beta   90.00
_cell.angle_gamma   90.00
#
_symmetry.space_group_name_H-M   'P 1'
#
loop_
_entity.id
_entity.type
_entity.pdbx_description
1 polymer ?
#
loop_
_entity_poly.entity_id
_entity_poly.type
_entity_poly.pdbx_seq_one_letter_code
_entity_poly.pdbx_strand_id
1 'polypeptide(L)'
;MDQSLPLFPLTTALVPGLVLPLHIFEPRYRMMVEELLGKPEDEREFGIVAFRESHTLTPKQSSPGDVPDDDASPIDPSAEDTELYPVGVSAVIRQAERRDDGRYDIVTIGSRRFRLEHIDRTAPLLRASVTFLPEPEVDSDDPRVASAVQSAMQAFDTYRSILGGRLNEANDDNDADDDQVPADPAVLSYLITAALVVDGSTRQELLAAPDALSRLRLGTRVLSSESALISAFGAIPALDLLNTIPSEN
;
A
#
# COMPACT_ATOMS: atom_id res chain seq x y z
N MET A 1 8.22 -22.32 -7.67
CA MET A 1 9.66 -22.01 -7.67
C MET A 1 9.82 -20.80 -6.78
N ASP A 2 10.64 -20.92 -5.75
CA ASP A 2 10.93 -19.80 -4.86
C ASP A 2 11.77 -18.79 -5.62
N GLN A 3 11.28 -17.56 -5.71
CA GLN A 3 11.99 -16.46 -6.33
C GLN A 3 12.55 -15.56 -5.24
N SER A 4 13.81 -15.13 -5.40
CA SER A 4 14.44 -14.19 -4.47
C SER A 4 14.21 -12.76 -4.95
N LEU A 5 13.62 -11.92 -4.10
CA LEU A 5 13.42 -10.50 -4.36
C LEU A 5 14.15 -9.65 -3.32
N PRO A 6 14.78 -8.52 -3.73
CA PRO A 6 15.16 -7.48 -2.77
C PRO A 6 13.89 -6.87 -2.20
N LEU A 7 13.89 -6.54 -0.90
CA LEU A 7 12.74 -5.97 -0.21
C LEU A 7 12.88 -4.48 0.03
N PHE A 8 11.77 -3.79 -0.12
CA PHE A 8 11.58 -2.38 0.23
C PHE A 8 10.40 -2.27 1.21
N PRO A 9 10.65 -2.27 2.52
CA PRO A 9 9.62 -2.13 3.53
C PRO A 9 9.04 -0.71 3.54
N LEU A 10 7.71 -0.60 3.70
CA LEU A 10 6.96 0.65 3.82
C LEU A 10 6.03 0.62 5.02
N THR A 11 5.52 1.77 5.41
CA THR A 11 4.51 1.89 6.47
C THR A 11 3.12 1.44 6.02
N THR A 12 2.87 1.40 4.71
CA THR A 12 1.58 0.98 4.13
C THR A 12 1.76 -0.06 3.04
N ALA A 13 0.75 -0.89 2.86
CA ALA A 13 0.76 -1.92 1.83
C ALA A 13 0.52 -1.32 0.44
N LEU A 14 1.38 -1.69 -0.53
CA LEU A 14 1.13 -1.45 -1.95
C LEU A 14 0.03 -2.39 -2.45
N VAL A 15 -0.71 -1.93 -3.46
CA VAL A 15 -1.77 -2.71 -4.12
C VAL A 15 -1.37 -2.96 -5.58
N PRO A 16 -1.65 -4.16 -6.14
CA PRO A 16 -1.46 -4.41 -7.57
C PRO A 16 -2.16 -3.36 -8.45
N GLY A 17 -1.48 -2.92 -9.51
CA GLY A 17 -1.95 -1.88 -10.42
C GLY A 17 -1.71 -0.44 -9.95
N LEU A 18 -1.38 -0.22 -8.68
CA LEU A 18 -1.15 1.13 -8.15
C LEU A 18 0.22 1.65 -8.58
N VAL A 19 0.24 2.90 -9.05
CA VAL A 19 1.47 3.63 -9.32
C VAL A 19 2.01 4.19 -8.01
N LEU A 20 3.30 3.96 -7.74
CA LEU A 20 3.98 4.45 -6.55
C LEU A 20 5.26 5.18 -6.94
N PRO A 21 5.32 6.52 -6.84
CA PRO A 21 6.56 7.26 -6.91
C PRO A 21 7.35 7.08 -5.61
N LEU A 22 8.66 6.88 -5.73
CA LEU A 22 9.56 6.72 -4.59
C LEU A 22 10.78 7.61 -4.76
N HIS A 23 11.16 8.28 -3.69
CA HIS A 23 12.43 9.02 -3.58
C HIS A 23 13.46 8.14 -2.86
N ILE A 24 14.53 7.75 -3.55
CA ILE A 24 15.51 6.77 -3.08
C ILE A 24 16.78 7.51 -2.65
N PHE A 25 16.98 7.67 -1.35
CA PHE A 25 18.13 8.36 -0.76
C PHE A 25 19.07 7.43 0.02
N GLU A 26 18.55 6.37 0.64
CA GLU A 26 19.35 5.44 1.42
C GLU A 26 20.33 4.63 0.54
N PRO A 27 21.61 4.48 0.93
CA PRO A 27 22.61 3.79 0.13
C PRO A 27 22.22 2.36 -0.28
N ARG A 28 21.60 1.59 0.61
CA ARG A 28 21.15 0.21 0.32
C ARG A 28 20.12 0.14 -0.80
N TYR A 29 19.17 1.08 -0.83
CA TYR A 29 18.14 1.13 -1.87
C TYR A 29 18.65 1.77 -3.17
N ARG A 30 19.62 2.68 -3.10
CA ARG A 30 20.31 3.19 -4.30
C ARG A 30 21.03 2.06 -5.01
N MET A 31 21.76 1.21 -4.27
CA MET A 31 22.43 0.01 -4.84
C MET A 31 21.41 -0.95 -5.45
N MET A 32 20.25 -1.16 -4.80
CA MET A 32 19.16 -1.97 -5.34
C MET A 32 18.67 -1.43 -6.69
N VAL A 33 18.41 -0.13 -6.77
CA VAL A 33 17.94 0.51 -8.02
C VAL A 33 19.01 0.37 -9.12
N GLU A 34 20.28 0.61 -8.82
CA GLU A 34 21.39 0.43 -9.77
C GLU A 34 21.49 -1.01 -10.28
N GLU A 35 21.36 -2.00 -9.40
CA GLU A 35 21.32 -3.43 -9.78
C GLU A 35 20.14 -3.72 -10.71
N LEU A 36 18.94 -3.20 -10.37
CA LEU A 36 17.72 -3.45 -11.15
C LEU A 36 17.72 -2.73 -12.50
N LEU A 37 18.27 -1.52 -12.58
CA LEU A 37 18.38 -0.78 -13.85
C LEU A 37 19.34 -1.46 -14.85
N GLY A 38 20.24 -2.30 -14.37
CA GLY A 38 21.10 -3.16 -15.21
C GLY A 38 20.36 -4.34 -15.86
N LYS A 39 19.10 -4.60 -15.49
CA LYS A 39 18.26 -5.69 -16.01
C LYS A 39 17.30 -5.19 -17.09
N PRO A 40 16.74 -6.10 -17.91
CA PRO A 40 15.59 -5.79 -18.79
C PRO A 40 14.42 -5.16 -18.00
N GLU A 41 13.61 -4.34 -18.66
CA GLU A 41 12.55 -3.57 -17.98
C GLU A 41 11.53 -4.44 -17.26
N ASP A 42 11.20 -5.59 -17.77
CA ASP A 42 10.27 -6.57 -17.21
C ASP A 42 10.87 -7.34 -16.00
N GLU A 43 12.19 -7.31 -15.84
CA GLU A 43 12.90 -7.93 -14.72
C GLU A 43 13.29 -6.93 -13.61
N ARG A 44 12.97 -5.63 -13.75
CA ARG A 44 13.26 -4.58 -12.74
C ARG A 44 12.26 -4.65 -11.59
N GLU A 45 12.19 -5.80 -10.95
CA GLU A 45 11.17 -6.15 -9.95
C GLU A 45 11.80 -6.27 -8.55
N PHE A 46 11.13 -5.69 -7.55
CA PHE A 46 11.48 -5.82 -6.13
C PHE A 46 10.20 -5.98 -5.30
N GLY A 47 10.31 -6.45 -4.07
CA GLY A 47 9.17 -6.70 -3.19
C GLY A 47 8.90 -5.52 -2.27
N ILE A 48 7.68 -5.05 -2.22
CA ILE A 48 7.18 -4.08 -1.24
C ILE A 48 6.37 -4.82 -0.19
N VAL A 49 6.71 -4.60 1.07
CA VAL A 49 6.03 -5.20 2.24
C VAL A 49 5.75 -4.11 3.27
N ALA A 50 4.64 -4.24 3.99
CA ALA A 50 4.34 -3.30 5.05
C ALA A 50 4.91 -3.78 6.40
N PHE A 51 5.30 -2.81 7.24
CA PHE A 51 5.60 -3.08 8.63
C PHE A 51 4.33 -3.49 9.36
N ARG A 52 4.44 -4.51 10.21
CA ARG A 52 3.41 -4.81 11.19
C ARG A 52 3.56 -3.82 12.34
N GLU A 53 2.56 -3.00 12.59
CA GLU A 53 2.54 -2.14 13.76
C GLU A 53 2.58 -3.02 15.00
N SER A 54 3.73 -3.05 15.67
CA SER A 54 3.81 -3.63 17.01
C SER A 54 3.08 -2.68 17.94
N HIS A 55 1.88 -3.07 18.42
CA HIS A 55 1.22 -2.41 19.55
C HIS A 55 2.02 -2.66 20.84
N THR A 56 3.27 -2.24 20.87
CA THR A 56 3.99 -2.10 22.11
C THR A 56 3.46 -0.84 22.80
N LEU A 57 2.37 -0.99 23.54
CA LEU A 57 1.92 -0.04 24.55
C LEU A 57 2.92 -0.04 25.75
N THR A 58 4.19 0.03 25.47
CA THR A 58 5.19 0.41 26.47
C THR A 58 5.50 1.88 26.20
N PRO A 59 4.96 2.81 26.99
CA PRO A 59 5.49 4.16 27.00
C PRO A 59 6.96 3.99 27.40
N LYS A 60 7.89 4.34 26.52
CA LYS A 60 9.27 4.59 26.91
C LYS A 60 9.16 5.58 28.05
N GLN A 61 9.50 5.17 29.28
CA GLN A 61 9.53 6.07 30.43
C GLN A 61 10.58 7.15 30.09
N SER A 62 10.08 8.27 29.57
CA SER A 62 10.87 9.48 29.42
C SER A 62 11.18 9.96 30.82
N SER A 63 12.44 10.04 31.16
CA SER A 63 12.88 10.70 32.40
C SER A 63 12.48 12.18 32.34
N PRO A 64 12.10 12.82 33.47
CA PRO A 64 11.75 14.23 33.47
C PRO A 64 13.01 15.06 33.14
N GLY A 65 13.10 15.54 31.91
CA GLY A 65 14.23 16.34 31.42
C GLY A 65 14.60 16.13 29.96
N ASP A 66 14.08 15.09 29.28
CA ASP A 66 14.31 14.91 27.87
C ASP A 66 13.41 15.85 27.06
N VAL A 67 14.04 16.72 26.28
CA VAL A 67 13.40 17.52 25.23
C VAL A 67 12.83 16.53 24.22
N PRO A 68 11.61 16.74 23.66
CA PRO A 68 11.12 15.89 22.60
C PRO A 68 12.10 15.95 21.42
N ASP A 69 12.80 14.84 21.16
CA ASP A 69 13.56 14.67 19.92
C ASP A 69 12.53 14.60 18.79
N ASP A 70 12.49 15.63 17.96
CA ASP A 70 11.72 15.69 16.70
C ASP A 70 12.31 14.73 15.63
N ASP A 71 13.29 13.94 16.01
CA ASP A 71 13.95 12.95 15.16
C ASP A 71 13.39 11.56 15.47
N ALA A 72 12.18 11.29 14.95
CA ALA A 72 11.68 9.93 14.88
C ALA A 72 12.67 9.13 14.01
N SER A 73 13.61 8.45 14.68
CA SER A 73 14.61 7.61 13.99
C SER A 73 13.89 6.70 13.00
N PRO A 74 14.33 6.66 11.73
CA PRO A 74 13.72 5.80 10.72
C PRO A 74 13.65 4.38 11.27
N ILE A 75 12.50 3.73 11.12
CA ILE A 75 12.36 2.31 11.50
C ILE A 75 13.43 1.53 10.73
N ASP A 76 14.36 0.92 11.45
CA ASP A 76 15.37 0.09 10.80
C ASP A 76 14.75 -1.28 10.45
N PRO A 77 14.45 -1.53 9.15
CA PRO A 77 13.84 -2.79 8.72
C PRO A 77 14.76 -3.99 8.89
N SER A 78 16.06 -3.77 9.13
CA SER A 78 17.03 -4.86 9.36
C SER A 78 17.06 -5.29 10.83
N ALA A 79 16.44 -4.54 11.75
CA ALA A 79 16.36 -4.93 13.15
C ALA A 79 15.59 -6.25 13.31
N GLU A 80 16.10 -7.12 14.18
CA GLU A 80 15.51 -8.46 14.40
C GLU A 80 14.07 -8.39 14.90
N ASP A 81 13.72 -7.35 15.64
CA ASP A 81 12.39 -7.13 16.23
C ASP A 81 11.39 -6.49 15.25
N THR A 82 11.83 -6.11 14.05
CA THR A 82 10.94 -5.50 13.07
C THR A 82 10.12 -6.56 12.36
N GLU A 83 8.84 -6.64 12.67
CA GLU A 83 7.92 -7.55 12.02
C GLU A 83 7.38 -6.96 10.72
N LEU A 84 7.38 -7.79 9.67
CA LEU A 84 6.76 -7.49 8.38
C LEU A 84 5.48 -8.31 8.21
N TYR A 85 4.52 -7.76 7.48
CA TYR A 85 3.37 -8.55 7.08
C TYR A 85 3.77 -9.66 6.10
N PRO A 86 3.12 -10.84 6.19
CA PRO A 86 3.51 -12.00 5.40
C PRO A 86 3.16 -11.88 3.91
N VAL A 87 2.24 -10.98 3.54
CA VAL A 87 1.84 -10.76 2.15
C VAL A 87 2.31 -9.38 1.71
N GLY A 88 3.06 -9.35 0.61
CA GLY A 88 3.53 -8.14 -0.05
C GLY A 88 3.11 -8.10 -1.52
N VAL A 89 3.55 -7.05 -2.21
CA VAL A 89 3.34 -6.84 -3.64
C VAL A 89 4.68 -6.57 -4.30
N SER A 90 4.97 -7.26 -5.39
CA SER A 90 6.12 -6.91 -6.22
C SER A 90 5.85 -5.62 -6.98
N ALA A 91 6.87 -4.77 -7.10
CA ALA A 91 6.82 -3.52 -7.82
C ALA A 91 7.83 -3.53 -8.96
N VAL A 92 7.42 -3.09 -10.14
CA VAL A 92 8.27 -2.98 -11.32
C VAL A 92 8.62 -1.53 -11.55
N ILE A 93 9.92 -1.22 -11.71
CA ILE A 93 10.39 0.14 -12.02
C ILE A 93 10.05 0.46 -13.48
N ARG A 94 9.23 1.50 -13.69
CA ARG A 94 8.85 1.99 -15.02
C ARG A 94 9.67 3.19 -15.46
N GLN A 95 10.02 4.06 -14.52
CA GLN A 95 10.86 5.22 -14.76
C GLN A 95 11.87 5.36 -13.63
N ALA A 96 13.05 5.85 -13.95
CA ALA A 96 14.08 6.18 -12.97
C ALA A 96 14.86 7.38 -13.44
N GLU A 97 14.98 8.38 -12.58
CA GLU A 97 15.79 9.57 -12.80
C GLU A 97 16.86 9.64 -11.72
N ARG A 98 18.11 9.73 -12.14
CA ARG A 98 19.23 9.90 -11.21
C ARG A 98 19.48 11.39 -11.01
N ARG A 99 19.50 11.82 -9.74
CA ARG A 99 19.84 13.19 -9.36
C ARG A 99 21.36 13.40 -9.27
N ASP A 100 21.79 14.66 -9.30
CA ASP A 100 23.23 15.04 -9.26
C ASP A 100 23.91 14.58 -7.95
N ASP A 101 23.16 14.46 -6.86
CA ASP A 101 23.66 13.99 -5.56
C ASP A 101 23.67 12.46 -5.44
N GLY A 102 23.34 11.76 -6.51
CA GLY A 102 23.31 10.31 -6.61
C GLY A 102 22.06 9.64 -6.02
N ARG A 103 21.04 10.39 -5.60
CA ARG A 103 19.71 9.87 -5.26
C ARG A 103 18.95 9.52 -6.52
N TYR A 104 17.86 8.77 -6.38
CA TYR A 104 16.98 8.41 -7.49
C TYR A 104 15.54 8.80 -7.18
N ASP A 105 14.84 9.33 -8.19
CA ASP A 105 13.40 9.36 -8.24
C ASP A 105 12.94 8.24 -9.16
N ILE A 106 12.13 7.34 -8.66
CA ILE A 106 11.61 6.23 -9.44
C ILE A 106 10.09 6.23 -9.44
N VAL A 107 9.50 5.81 -10.55
CA VAL A 107 8.08 5.51 -10.66
C VAL A 107 7.93 4.01 -10.81
N THR A 108 7.19 3.40 -9.90
CA THR A 108 6.95 1.96 -9.87
C THR A 108 5.48 1.65 -10.03
N ILE A 109 5.16 0.44 -10.48
CA ILE A 109 3.79 -0.07 -10.54
C ILE A 109 3.74 -1.39 -9.77
N GLY A 110 2.78 -1.51 -8.86
CA GLY A 110 2.47 -2.76 -8.19
C GLY A 110 2.06 -3.83 -9.20
N SER A 111 2.65 -5.02 -9.10
CA SER A 111 2.44 -6.11 -10.05
C SER A 111 1.70 -7.27 -9.41
N ARG A 112 2.39 -8.17 -8.77
CA ARG A 112 1.83 -9.42 -8.25
C ARG A 112 1.94 -9.51 -6.75
N ARG A 113 0.94 -10.08 -6.10
CA ARG A 113 1.02 -10.42 -4.68
C ARG A 113 1.98 -11.58 -4.47
N PHE A 114 2.70 -11.54 -3.37
CA PHE A 114 3.54 -12.66 -2.95
C PHE A 114 3.41 -12.91 -1.44
N ARG A 115 3.76 -14.11 -1.02
CA ARG A 115 3.97 -14.48 0.38
C ARG A 115 5.45 -14.53 0.68
N LEU A 116 5.85 -13.94 1.81
CA LEU A 116 7.19 -14.09 2.36
C LEU A 116 7.37 -15.50 2.92
N GLU A 117 8.41 -16.21 2.49
CA GLU A 117 8.77 -17.53 3.02
C GLU A 117 9.96 -17.42 3.98
N HIS A 118 11.01 -16.73 3.55
CA HIS A 118 12.21 -16.51 4.34
C HIS A 118 12.80 -15.14 4.03
N ILE A 119 13.28 -14.46 5.08
CA ILE A 119 13.93 -13.15 4.96
C ILE A 119 15.40 -13.30 5.31
N ASP A 120 16.27 -12.95 4.37
CA ASP A 120 17.71 -12.84 4.59
C ASP A 120 18.03 -11.43 5.11
N ARG A 121 18.52 -11.36 6.35
CA ARG A 121 18.91 -10.14 7.06
C ARG A 121 20.45 -10.01 7.19
N THR A 122 21.21 -10.83 6.47
CA THR A 122 22.68 -10.84 6.57
C THR A 122 23.35 -9.62 5.95
N ALA A 123 22.64 -8.91 5.07
CA ALA A 123 23.09 -7.68 4.41
C ALA A 123 22.16 -6.51 4.74
N PRO A 124 22.63 -5.26 4.61
CA PRO A 124 21.80 -4.06 4.85
C PRO A 124 20.54 -3.99 3.96
N LEU A 125 20.62 -4.52 2.73
CA LEU A 125 19.47 -4.69 1.85
C LEU A 125 18.83 -6.04 2.12
N LEU A 126 17.62 -6.03 2.67
CA LEU A 126 16.85 -7.25 2.89
C LEU A 126 16.55 -7.94 1.56
N ARG A 127 16.68 -9.27 1.55
CA ARG A 127 16.20 -10.12 0.46
C ARG A 127 15.27 -11.18 1.02
N ALA A 128 14.31 -11.60 0.23
CA ALA A 128 13.39 -12.66 0.66
C ALA A 128 13.19 -13.71 -0.42
N SER A 129 13.10 -14.97 0.01
CA SER A 129 12.47 -16.01 -0.79
C SER A 129 10.97 -15.80 -0.72
N VAL A 130 10.30 -15.74 -1.88
CA VAL A 130 8.88 -15.45 -1.98
C VAL A 130 8.17 -16.47 -2.84
N THR A 131 6.89 -16.72 -2.52
CA THR A 131 5.95 -17.47 -3.36
C THR A 131 4.90 -16.51 -3.90
N PHE A 132 4.82 -16.34 -5.23
CA PHE A 132 3.79 -15.52 -5.84
C PHE A 132 2.40 -16.15 -5.62
N LEU A 133 1.48 -15.32 -5.19
CA LEU A 133 0.08 -15.72 -4.98
C LEU A 133 -0.66 -15.61 -6.31
N PRO A 134 -1.37 -16.66 -6.73
CA PRO A 134 -2.20 -16.57 -7.92
C PRO A 134 -3.35 -15.59 -7.68
N GLU A 135 -3.79 -14.91 -8.75
CA GLU A 135 -5.07 -14.22 -8.76
C GLU A 135 -6.01 -15.12 -9.57
N PRO A 136 -6.87 -15.93 -8.92
CA PRO A 136 -7.77 -16.84 -9.62
C PRO A 136 -8.71 -16.05 -10.52
N GLU A 137 -8.87 -16.53 -11.78
CA GLU A 137 -9.90 -16.00 -12.65
C GLU A 137 -11.27 -16.17 -12.00
N VAL A 138 -12.06 -15.11 -12.05
CA VAL A 138 -13.40 -15.09 -11.47
C VAL A 138 -14.40 -15.17 -12.64
N ASP A 139 -15.28 -16.15 -12.58
CA ASP A 139 -16.36 -16.28 -13.56
C ASP A 139 -17.33 -15.10 -13.38
N SER A 140 -17.27 -14.15 -14.32
CA SER A 140 -18.13 -12.97 -14.30
C SER A 140 -19.62 -13.29 -14.50
N ASP A 141 -19.93 -14.47 -15.05
CA ASP A 141 -21.30 -14.95 -15.23
C ASP A 141 -21.85 -15.63 -13.98
N ASP A 142 -21.02 -15.88 -12.94
CA ASP A 142 -21.50 -16.37 -11.64
C ASP A 142 -22.36 -15.28 -10.97
N PRO A 143 -23.64 -15.55 -10.67
CA PRO A 143 -24.53 -14.58 -10.03
C PRO A 143 -23.99 -14.05 -8.67
N ARG A 144 -23.16 -14.83 -7.99
CA ARG A 144 -22.54 -14.42 -6.70
C ARG A 144 -21.48 -13.34 -6.96
N VAL A 145 -20.76 -13.42 -8.05
CA VAL A 145 -19.75 -12.46 -8.47
C VAL A 145 -20.43 -11.18 -8.93
N ALA A 146 -21.42 -11.29 -9.83
CA ALA A 146 -22.19 -10.15 -10.32
C ALA A 146 -22.84 -9.35 -9.15
N SER A 147 -23.45 -10.06 -8.18
CA SER A 147 -24.02 -9.44 -6.98
C SER A 147 -22.97 -8.76 -6.12
N ALA A 148 -21.78 -9.37 -5.95
CA ALA A 148 -20.70 -8.79 -5.16
C ALA A 148 -20.13 -7.53 -5.83
N VAL A 149 -19.93 -7.54 -7.14
CA VAL A 149 -19.50 -6.38 -7.93
C VAL A 149 -20.50 -5.24 -7.79
N GLN A 150 -21.80 -5.51 -8.00
CA GLN A 150 -22.84 -4.50 -7.87
C GLN A 150 -22.88 -3.89 -6.46
N SER A 151 -22.81 -4.71 -5.42
CA SER A 151 -22.80 -4.25 -4.03
C SER A 151 -21.54 -3.42 -3.72
N ALA A 152 -20.40 -3.82 -4.23
CA ALA A 152 -19.14 -3.11 -4.05
C ALA A 152 -19.15 -1.75 -4.75
N MET A 153 -19.64 -1.69 -5.99
CA MET A 153 -19.79 -0.43 -6.74
C MET A 153 -20.71 0.54 -5.98
N GLN A 154 -21.88 0.07 -5.56
CA GLN A 154 -22.83 0.91 -4.81
C GLN A 154 -22.24 1.44 -3.49
N ALA A 155 -21.53 0.61 -2.74
CA ALA A 155 -20.86 1.02 -1.51
C ALA A 155 -19.72 2.01 -1.79
N PHE A 156 -18.98 1.81 -2.87
CA PHE A 156 -17.90 2.70 -3.29
C PHE A 156 -18.41 4.07 -3.72
N ASP A 157 -19.48 4.13 -4.51
CA ASP A 157 -20.12 5.39 -4.91
C ASP A 157 -20.63 6.16 -3.69
N THR A 158 -21.25 5.46 -2.73
CA THR A 158 -21.68 6.06 -1.46
C THR A 158 -20.51 6.65 -0.69
N TYR A 159 -19.43 5.90 -0.55
CA TYR A 159 -18.21 6.33 0.13
C TYR A 159 -17.57 7.56 -0.54
N ARG A 160 -17.40 7.52 -1.87
CA ARG A 160 -16.88 8.66 -2.66
C ARG A 160 -17.74 9.90 -2.50
N SER A 161 -19.06 9.74 -2.54
CA SER A 161 -20.01 10.84 -2.41
C SER A 161 -19.91 11.52 -1.04
N ILE A 162 -19.73 10.74 0.04
CA ILE A 162 -19.57 11.27 1.39
C ILE A 162 -18.23 12.00 1.53
N LEU A 163 -17.13 11.44 0.98
CA LEU A 163 -15.82 12.09 0.99
C LEU A 163 -15.82 13.35 0.13
N GLY A 164 -16.35 13.27 -1.10
CA GLY A 164 -16.41 14.40 -2.04
C GLY A 164 -17.23 15.55 -1.53
N GLY A 165 -18.37 15.29 -0.90
CA GLY A 165 -19.20 16.32 -0.28
C GLY A 165 -18.48 17.10 0.82
N ARG A 166 -17.54 16.47 1.53
CA ARG A 166 -16.74 17.11 2.59
C ARG A 166 -15.47 17.77 2.10
N LEU A 167 -14.87 17.25 1.02
CA LEU A 167 -13.69 17.85 0.39
C LEU A 167 -14.07 19.10 -0.42
N ASN A 168 -15.28 19.12 -1.01
CA ASN A 168 -15.80 20.28 -1.74
C ASN A 168 -16.23 21.45 -0.82
N GLU A 169 -16.49 21.20 0.47
CA GLU A 169 -16.60 22.27 1.46
C GLU A 169 -15.27 22.99 1.69
N ALA A 170 -14.15 22.39 1.27
CA ALA A 170 -12.80 22.92 1.44
C ALA A 170 -12.15 23.47 0.14
N ASN A 171 -12.63 23.07 -1.05
CA ASN A 171 -12.05 23.49 -2.35
C ASN A 171 -13.13 23.59 -3.44
N ASP A 172 -13.19 24.75 -4.10
CA ASP A 172 -14.21 25.16 -5.09
C ASP A 172 -13.89 24.70 -6.54
N ASP A 173 -12.90 23.82 -6.73
CA ASP A 173 -12.49 23.32 -8.06
C ASP A 173 -12.86 21.83 -8.21
N ASN A 174 -13.97 21.59 -8.90
CA ASN A 174 -14.49 20.25 -9.17
C ASN A 174 -14.39 19.92 -10.67
N ASP A 175 -13.27 19.31 -11.08
CA ASP A 175 -13.19 18.47 -12.27
C ASP A 175 -13.20 17.01 -11.79
N ALA A 176 -14.39 16.53 -11.39
CA ALA A 176 -14.61 15.10 -11.23
C ALA A 176 -14.73 14.52 -12.65
N ASP A 177 -13.58 14.10 -13.19
CA ASP A 177 -13.54 13.22 -14.34
C ASP A 177 -14.41 12.00 -14.01
N ASP A 178 -15.39 11.73 -14.86
CA ASP A 178 -16.32 10.59 -14.76
C ASP A 178 -15.55 9.30 -15.09
N ASP A 179 -14.53 9.01 -14.27
CA ASP A 179 -13.70 7.81 -14.38
C ASP A 179 -14.59 6.60 -14.16
N GLN A 180 -14.89 5.95 -15.25
CA GLN A 180 -15.74 4.75 -15.31
C GLN A 180 -15.12 3.67 -14.41
N VAL A 181 -15.78 3.35 -13.30
CA VAL A 181 -15.35 2.32 -12.36
C VAL A 181 -15.22 0.98 -13.10
N PRO A 182 -14.06 0.32 -13.06
CA PRO A 182 -13.87 -0.93 -13.80
C PRO A 182 -14.86 -2.00 -13.37
N ALA A 183 -15.46 -2.70 -14.37
CA ALA A 183 -16.38 -3.80 -14.10
C ALA A 183 -15.67 -5.13 -13.84
N ASP A 184 -14.36 -5.24 -14.16
CA ASP A 184 -13.56 -6.42 -13.85
C ASP A 184 -13.47 -6.62 -12.34
N PRO A 185 -13.86 -7.80 -11.79
CA PRO A 185 -13.91 -8.03 -10.36
C PRO A 185 -12.56 -7.90 -9.65
N ALA A 186 -11.46 -8.32 -10.29
CA ALA A 186 -10.14 -8.25 -9.71
C ALA A 186 -9.65 -6.80 -9.67
N VAL A 187 -9.79 -6.07 -10.78
CA VAL A 187 -9.40 -4.66 -10.89
C VAL A 187 -10.22 -3.81 -9.92
N LEU A 188 -11.54 -3.98 -9.89
CA LEU A 188 -12.43 -3.27 -8.96
C LEU A 188 -12.03 -3.52 -7.50
N SER A 189 -11.71 -4.77 -7.15
CA SER A 189 -11.35 -5.11 -5.77
C SER A 189 -10.06 -4.44 -5.32
N TYR A 190 -9.07 -4.28 -6.20
CA TYR A 190 -7.84 -3.55 -5.92
C TYR A 190 -8.05 -2.04 -5.93
N LEU A 191 -8.88 -1.51 -6.83
CA LEU A 191 -9.25 -0.09 -6.84
C LEU A 191 -9.89 0.32 -5.50
N ILE A 192 -10.84 -0.46 -5.00
CA ILE A 192 -11.46 -0.23 -3.69
C ILE A 192 -10.41 -0.27 -2.58
N THR A 193 -9.52 -1.28 -2.59
CA THR A 193 -8.45 -1.40 -1.59
C THR A 193 -7.52 -0.18 -1.59
N ALA A 194 -7.20 0.35 -2.77
CA ALA A 194 -6.35 1.53 -2.93
C ALA A 194 -7.04 2.82 -2.47
N ALA A 195 -8.33 2.96 -2.75
CA ALA A 195 -9.10 4.18 -2.47
C ALA A 195 -9.57 4.31 -1.02
N LEU A 196 -9.60 3.20 -0.26
CA LEU A 196 -10.00 3.21 1.14
C LEU A 196 -8.98 3.93 2.01
N VAL A 197 -9.45 4.88 2.82
CA VAL A 197 -8.67 5.56 3.87
C VAL A 197 -8.87 4.79 5.17
N VAL A 198 -8.02 3.79 5.40
CA VAL A 198 -8.10 2.87 6.53
C VAL A 198 -6.71 2.63 7.12
N ASP A 199 -6.67 2.10 8.33
CA ASP A 199 -5.42 1.70 8.97
C ASP A 199 -4.66 0.61 8.19
N GLY A 200 -3.36 0.47 8.50
CA GLY A 200 -2.47 -0.47 7.80
C GLY A 200 -2.93 -1.92 7.93
N SER A 201 -3.51 -2.31 9.06
CA SER A 201 -3.98 -3.69 9.31
C SER A 201 -5.19 -4.04 8.43
N THR A 202 -6.16 -3.14 8.34
CA THR A 202 -7.35 -3.31 7.47
C THR A 202 -6.95 -3.36 5.99
N ARG A 203 -6.03 -2.48 5.55
CA ARG A 203 -5.50 -2.51 4.18
C ARG A 203 -4.78 -3.84 3.90
N GLN A 204 -4.03 -4.34 4.87
CA GLN A 204 -3.32 -5.61 4.75
C GLN A 204 -4.27 -6.81 4.68
N GLU A 205 -5.38 -6.81 5.44
CA GLU A 205 -6.42 -7.85 5.32
C GLU A 205 -7.03 -7.89 3.92
N LEU A 206 -7.34 -6.72 3.36
CA LEU A 206 -7.84 -6.61 1.98
C LEU A 206 -6.82 -7.15 0.98
N LEU A 207 -5.53 -6.79 1.11
CA LEU A 207 -4.47 -7.30 0.25
C LEU A 207 -4.29 -8.81 0.37
N ALA A 208 -4.40 -9.36 1.58
CA ALA A 208 -4.21 -10.78 1.86
C ALA A 208 -5.41 -11.66 1.50
N ALA A 209 -6.56 -11.06 1.14
CA ALA A 209 -7.76 -11.82 0.73
C ALA A 209 -7.43 -12.82 -0.39
N PRO A 210 -7.93 -14.08 -0.33
CA PRO A 210 -7.48 -15.15 -1.22
C PRO A 210 -7.81 -14.92 -2.69
N ASP A 211 -8.93 -14.28 -2.98
CA ASP A 211 -9.45 -14.04 -4.33
C ASP A 211 -10.21 -12.70 -4.42
N ALA A 212 -10.54 -12.30 -5.63
CA ALA A 212 -11.26 -11.05 -5.92
C ALA A 212 -12.65 -11.02 -5.26
N LEU A 213 -13.39 -12.13 -5.26
CA LEU A 213 -14.72 -12.18 -4.63
C LEU A 213 -14.66 -11.96 -3.12
N SER A 214 -13.71 -12.60 -2.46
CA SER A 214 -13.47 -12.42 -1.02
C SER A 214 -13.05 -11.00 -0.71
N ARG A 215 -12.19 -10.41 -1.54
CA ARG A 215 -11.71 -9.03 -1.41
C ARG A 215 -12.84 -8.02 -1.62
N LEU A 216 -13.70 -8.22 -2.64
CA LEU A 216 -14.89 -7.39 -2.87
C LEU A 216 -15.85 -7.41 -1.70
N ARG A 217 -16.14 -8.59 -1.15
CA ARG A 217 -17.03 -8.72 0.02
C ARG A 217 -16.46 -8.05 1.27
N LEU A 218 -15.17 -8.20 1.50
CA LEU A 218 -14.49 -7.53 2.61
C LEU A 218 -14.50 -6.01 2.38
N GLY A 219 -14.11 -5.55 1.20
CA GLY A 219 -14.09 -4.14 0.82
C GLY A 219 -15.47 -3.49 0.96
N THR A 220 -16.54 -4.16 0.53
CA THR A 220 -17.93 -3.67 0.70
C THR A 220 -18.28 -3.45 2.17
N ARG A 221 -17.90 -4.38 3.05
CA ARG A 221 -18.15 -4.22 4.50
C ARG A 221 -17.37 -3.05 5.08
N VAL A 222 -16.10 -2.92 4.71
CA VAL A 222 -15.24 -1.81 5.16
C VAL A 222 -15.80 -0.47 4.67
N LEU A 223 -16.12 -0.35 3.37
CA LEU A 223 -16.73 0.85 2.79
C LEU A 223 -18.01 1.26 3.52
N SER A 224 -18.88 0.30 3.83
CA SER A 224 -20.14 0.57 4.53
C SER A 224 -19.90 1.03 5.96
N SER A 225 -18.92 0.41 6.66
CA SER A 225 -18.55 0.80 8.02
C SER A 225 -17.96 2.20 8.07
N GLU A 226 -17.00 2.49 7.19
CA GLU A 226 -16.36 3.81 7.09
C GLU A 226 -17.38 4.90 6.71
N SER A 227 -18.25 4.62 5.75
CA SER A 227 -19.34 5.55 5.36
C SER A 227 -20.26 5.88 6.53
N ALA A 228 -20.62 4.88 7.34
CA ALA A 228 -21.45 5.07 8.52
C ALA A 228 -20.73 5.89 9.61
N LEU A 229 -19.44 5.61 9.85
CA LEU A 229 -18.61 6.35 10.82
C LEU A 229 -18.45 7.81 10.40
N ILE A 230 -18.08 8.07 9.15
CA ILE A 230 -17.92 9.43 8.61
C ILE A 230 -19.24 10.19 8.70
N SER A 231 -20.37 9.55 8.38
CA SER A 231 -21.70 10.17 8.44
C SER A 231 -22.12 10.49 9.87
N ALA A 232 -21.81 9.61 10.84
CA ALA A 232 -22.22 9.76 12.23
C ALA A 232 -21.38 10.78 13.00
N PHE A 233 -20.08 10.80 12.79
CA PHE A 233 -19.15 11.58 13.63
C PHE A 233 -18.60 12.83 12.95
N GLY A 234 -18.80 12.99 11.66
CA GLY A 234 -18.27 14.15 10.93
C GLY A 234 -16.74 14.16 10.78
N ALA A 235 -16.05 13.18 11.33
CA ALA A 235 -14.60 13.07 11.25
C ALA A 235 -14.23 12.19 10.08
N ILE A 236 -13.28 12.64 9.24
CA ILE A 236 -12.62 11.78 8.25
C ILE A 236 -11.51 11.08 9.04
N PRO A 237 -11.57 9.75 9.22
CA PRO A 237 -10.47 9.05 9.88
C PRO A 237 -9.18 9.26 9.06
N ALA A 238 -8.15 9.73 9.72
CA ALA A 238 -6.75 9.66 9.26
C ALA A 238 -6.35 10.44 8.00
N LEU A 239 -6.98 11.57 7.64
CA LEU A 239 -6.41 12.47 6.63
C LEU A 239 -5.03 13.02 7.03
N ASP A 240 -4.73 13.06 8.32
CA ASP A 240 -3.41 13.45 8.83
C ASP A 240 -2.30 12.44 8.45
N LEU A 241 -2.65 11.19 8.13
CA LEU A 241 -1.72 10.16 7.68
C LEU A 241 -1.40 10.24 6.18
N LEU A 242 -2.23 10.90 5.38
CA LEU A 242 -2.00 11.07 3.94
C LEU A 242 -1.07 12.27 3.65
N ASN A 243 -0.92 13.19 4.58
CA ASN A 243 -0.10 14.39 4.43
C ASN A 243 1.35 14.24 4.94
N THR A 244 1.78 13.04 5.30
CA THR A 244 3.19 12.78 5.59
C THR A 244 3.97 12.52 4.29
N ILE A 245 3.83 13.41 3.31
CA ILE A 245 4.90 13.67 2.35
C ILE A 245 5.91 14.51 3.14
N PRO A 246 7.17 14.09 3.28
CA PRO A 246 8.16 14.91 3.96
C PRO A 246 8.24 16.25 3.21
N SER A 247 7.73 17.30 3.84
CA SER A 247 7.97 18.67 3.44
C SER A 247 9.48 18.91 3.49
N GLU A 248 10.04 19.36 2.39
CA GLU A 248 11.40 19.86 2.29
C GLU A 248 11.68 20.88 3.39
N ASN A 249 12.77 20.66 4.13
CA ASN A 249 13.56 21.73 4.70
C ASN A 249 15.04 21.38 4.56
#